data_1ed10f46bd835486bb994ed31c117c8c
#
_entry.id   1ed10f46bd835486bb994ed31c117c8c
#
_cell.length_a   1.000
_cell.length_b   1.000
_cell.length_c   1.000
_cell.angle_alpha   90.00
_cell.angle_beta   90.00
_cell.angle_gamma   90.00
#
_symmetry.space_group_name_H-M   'P 1'
#
loop_
_entity.id
_entity.type
_entity.pdbx_description
1 polymer ?
#
loop_
_entity_poly.entity_id
_entity_poly.type
_entity_poly.pdbx_seq_one_letter_code
_entity_poly.pdbx_strand_id
1 'polypeptide(L)'
;LKATEGLRLDAFFVMPSCVPSTGLDESGAVLGPEDIKPYYENPRVLGLAEVMNSVGVVAGQEDLMGKLTEAGRRGKVIDGHAPFLRGNELNAYVCSGVWSDHECSDAEEALEKLGRGQWIMIREGTAARNLEALMPLFEAPYYERCMLVTDDKHPGDLISMGHIDYIIRRAVSLGADPIRAIKMGTFNAARYFGLKDRGAVMPGLRADLAVLEDLKDIRVAAVYKDGVLTAKEGVCLGAGKEKKRNYAAGEEPRSGSREDTESAEKTAGGLETAFPRVFDSFHMDEVALEDLVLEQKGAMERVIQFKPHELLTEERLVPWQNTPGLAPGVSLEQDIVKAAVFERHLHTGHKGLGFVGGYGLKKGAVATSVAHDSHNLIVVGTNDRDMVLAANAVRKNRGGLAVAAEGQVIGELALPIGGVMSRLSVEEVEEQLQALKVLTRQLGISSDIDAFMTLAFVSLPVIPKLRINTYGVIDVDRQKQVPPSF
;
A
#
# COMPACT_ATOMS: atom_id res chain seq x y z
N LEU A 1 11.27 3.77 -12.63
CA LEU A 1 12.41 4.69 -12.83
C LEU A 1 12.14 5.65 -14.00
N LYS A 2 11.91 5.16 -15.24
CA LYS A 2 11.69 6.03 -16.42
C LYS A 2 10.47 6.96 -16.28
N ALA A 3 9.34 6.46 -15.78
CA ALA A 3 8.11 7.24 -15.66
C ALA A 3 8.23 8.45 -14.70
N THR A 4 9.24 8.46 -13.84
CA THR A 4 9.50 9.55 -12.89
C THR A 4 10.70 10.43 -13.29
N GLU A 5 11.22 10.27 -14.52
CA GLU A 5 12.25 11.16 -15.05
C GLU A 5 11.62 12.49 -15.47
N GLY A 6 12.26 13.59 -15.05
CA GLY A 6 11.82 14.94 -15.38
C GLY A 6 10.65 15.48 -14.54
N LEU A 7 10.22 14.73 -13.52
CA LEU A 7 9.31 15.29 -12.51
C LEU A 7 10.02 16.37 -11.70
N ARG A 8 9.24 17.34 -11.21
CA ARG A 8 9.75 18.34 -10.26
C ARG A 8 9.99 17.76 -8.87
N LEU A 9 9.44 16.58 -8.60
CA LEU A 9 9.68 15.77 -7.40
C LEU A 9 10.83 14.80 -7.67
N ASP A 10 11.81 14.72 -6.76
CA ASP A 10 12.82 13.67 -6.81
C ASP A 10 12.22 12.38 -6.26
N ALA A 11 12.04 11.40 -7.13
CA ALA A 11 11.58 10.06 -6.75
C ALA A 11 12.77 9.12 -6.61
N PHE A 12 12.92 8.52 -5.43
CA PHE A 12 13.88 7.46 -5.14
C PHE A 12 13.14 6.15 -4.95
N PHE A 13 13.84 5.04 -5.13
CA PHE A 13 13.26 3.71 -5.12
C PHE A 13 14.10 2.78 -4.25
N VAL A 14 13.46 1.75 -3.75
CA VAL A 14 14.09 0.58 -3.16
C VAL A 14 13.65 -0.64 -3.94
N MET A 15 14.49 -1.67 -4.00
CA MET A 15 14.16 -2.91 -4.69
C MET A 15 13.32 -3.80 -3.78
N PRO A 16 12.30 -4.49 -4.29
CA PRO A 16 11.48 -5.36 -3.47
C PRO A 16 12.26 -6.60 -2.99
N SER A 17 12.14 -6.90 -1.71
CA SER A 17 12.80 -8.06 -1.08
C SER A 17 12.04 -9.36 -1.27
N CYS A 18 10.70 -9.28 -1.28
CA CYS A 18 9.80 -10.42 -1.20
C CYS A 18 8.77 -10.37 -2.35
N VAL A 19 9.11 -10.96 -3.50
CA VAL A 19 8.20 -11.14 -4.64
C VAL A 19 8.35 -12.58 -5.13
N PRO A 20 7.33 -13.41 -4.91
CA PRO A 20 6.14 -13.21 -4.07
C PRO A 20 6.47 -12.98 -2.60
N SER A 21 5.48 -12.61 -1.79
CA SER A 21 5.66 -12.27 -0.37
C SER A 21 6.22 -13.44 0.46
N THR A 22 5.75 -14.64 0.18
CA THR A 22 6.25 -15.92 0.74
C THR A 22 6.15 -17.02 -0.31
N GLY A 23 6.68 -18.23 0.00
CA GLY A 23 6.49 -19.41 -0.85
C GLY A 23 5.05 -19.95 -0.90
N LEU A 24 4.15 -19.36 -0.09
CA LEU A 24 2.70 -19.67 -0.10
C LEU A 24 1.89 -18.59 -0.81
N ASP A 25 2.52 -17.74 -1.61
CA ASP A 25 1.86 -16.71 -2.40
C ASP A 25 2.23 -16.84 -3.89
N GLU A 26 1.38 -16.30 -4.75
CA GLU A 26 1.56 -16.30 -6.21
C GLU A 26 1.42 -14.87 -6.73
N SER A 27 2.44 -14.40 -7.43
CA SER A 27 2.52 -13.03 -7.94
C SER A 27 2.86 -13.03 -9.43
N GLY A 28 2.79 -11.87 -10.07
CA GLY A 28 3.16 -11.68 -11.47
C GLY A 28 4.64 -11.89 -11.79
N ALA A 29 5.48 -12.09 -10.78
CA ALA A 29 6.90 -12.38 -10.94
C ALA A 29 7.44 -13.15 -9.74
N VAL A 30 8.59 -13.79 -9.95
CA VAL A 30 9.48 -14.29 -8.90
C VAL A 30 10.80 -13.54 -9.07
N LEU A 31 11.20 -12.74 -8.07
CA LEU A 31 12.41 -11.93 -8.14
C LEU A 31 13.48 -12.51 -7.21
N GLY A 32 14.53 -13.08 -7.79
CA GLY A 32 15.72 -13.52 -7.09
C GLY A 32 16.79 -12.43 -6.93
N PRO A 33 17.92 -12.73 -6.26
CA PRO A 33 19.03 -11.79 -6.08
C PRO A 33 19.59 -11.24 -7.41
N GLU A 34 19.69 -12.08 -8.45
CA GLU A 34 20.23 -11.69 -9.75
C GLU A 34 19.27 -10.77 -10.53
N ASP A 35 17.96 -10.85 -10.27
CA ASP A 35 16.97 -10.00 -10.93
C ASP A 35 17.03 -8.55 -10.43
N ILE A 36 17.28 -8.36 -9.14
CA ILE A 36 17.32 -7.03 -8.51
C ILE A 36 18.68 -6.34 -8.61
N LYS A 37 19.76 -7.11 -8.66
CA LYS A 37 21.16 -6.66 -8.66
C LYS A 37 21.50 -5.59 -9.71
N PRO A 38 21.04 -5.67 -10.98
CA PRO A 38 21.35 -4.66 -11.99
C PRO A 38 20.80 -3.26 -11.67
N TYR A 39 19.70 -3.20 -10.92
CA TYR A 39 19.04 -1.93 -10.59
C TYR A 39 19.82 -1.11 -9.57
N TYR A 40 20.68 -1.73 -8.76
CA TYR A 40 21.51 -1.03 -7.77
C TYR A 40 22.55 -0.09 -8.39
N GLU A 41 22.85 -0.22 -9.69
CA GLU A 41 23.69 0.72 -10.42
C GLU A 41 23.01 2.08 -10.66
N ASN A 42 21.68 2.13 -10.59
CA ASN A 42 20.95 3.38 -10.74
C ASN A 42 21.03 4.20 -9.45
N PRO A 43 21.49 5.47 -9.49
CA PRO A 43 21.67 6.29 -8.30
C PRO A 43 20.36 6.62 -7.58
N ARG A 44 19.21 6.47 -8.24
CA ARG A 44 17.90 6.63 -7.61
C ARG A 44 17.39 5.38 -6.89
N VAL A 45 18.11 4.24 -6.99
CA VAL A 45 17.82 3.02 -6.23
C VAL A 45 18.67 3.02 -4.97
N LEU A 46 18.06 3.31 -3.84
CA LEU A 46 18.73 3.55 -2.57
C LEU A 46 18.92 2.29 -1.73
N GLY A 47 18.06 1.28 -1.89
CA GLY A 47 18.05 0.13 -0.99
C GLY A 47 17.26 -1.07 -1.47
N LEU A 48 17.06 -1.97 -0.52
CA LEU A 48 16.18 -3.14 -0.57
C LEU A 48 15.06 -2.91 0.46
N ALA A 49 13.78 -3.08 0.10
CA ALA A 49 12.65 -2.96 1.01
C ALA A 49 11.38 -3.59 0.42
N GLU A 50 10.43 -3.86 1.23
CA GLU A 50 10.59 -4.06 2.68
C GLU A 50 10.83 -5.55 2.98
N VAL A 51 11.63 -5.84 4.00
CA VAL A 51 11.96 -7.24 4.34
C VAL A 51 10.86 -7.79 5.25
N MET A 52 9.69 -8.11 4.65
CA MET A 52 8.50 -8.55 5.37
C MET A 52 8.51 -10.02 5.79
N ASN A 53 9.29 -10.87 5.13
CA ASN A 53 9.43 -12.28 5.50
C ASN A 53 10.48 -12.46 6.63
N SER A 54 10.15 -11.97 7.82
CA SER A 54 11.02 -12.08 8.99
C SER A 54 11.31 -13.54 9.37
N VAL A 55 10.33 -14.43 9.21
CA VAL A 55 10.48 -15.87 9.43
C VAL A 55 11.54 -16.45 8.50
N GLY A 56 11.52 -16.07 7.23
CA GLY A 56 12.52 -16.49 6.25
C GLY A 56 13.93 -15.98 6.58
N VAL A 57 14.04 -14.75 7.09
CA VAL A 57 15.33 -14.19 7.56
C VAL A 57 15.87 -15.00 8.73
N VAL A 58 15.05 -15.22 9.75
CA VAL A 58 15.43 -15.98 10.96
C VAL A 58 15.81 -17.43 10.61
N ALA A 59 15.10 -18.03 9.65
CA ALA A 59 15.40 -19.38 9.15
C ALA A 59 16.59 -19.44 8.17
N GLY A 60 17.14 -18.29 7.74
CA GLY A 60 18.26 -18.24 6.80
C GLY A 60 17.90 -18.69 5.38
N GLN A 61 16.70 -18.38 4.88
CA GLN A 61 16.28 -18.73 3.52
C GLN A 61 17.27 -18.19 2.49
N GLU A 62 17.81 -19.06 1.65
CA GLU A 62 18.95 -18.77 0.75
C GLU A 62 18.68 -17.58 -0.19
N ASP A 63 17.52 -17.56 -0.86
CA ASP A 63 17.14 -16.48 -1.78
C ASP A 63 17.09 -15.12 -1.07
N LEU A 64 16.43 -15.07 0.08
CA LEU A 64 16.28 -13.86 0.87
C LEU A 64 17.63 -13.37 1.42
N MET A 65 18.43 -14.28 1.98
CA MET A 65 19.78 -13.98 2.46
C MET A 65 20.71 -13.51 1.32
N GLY A 66 20.52 -14.03 0.11
CA GLY A 66 21.21 -13.58 -1.10
C GLY A 66 20.92 -12.11 -1.43
N LYS A 67 19.65 -11.71 -1.37
CA LYS A 67 19.23 -10.29 -1.57
C LYS A 67 19.79 -9.36 -0.51
N LEU A 68 19.70 -9.75 0.76
CA LEU A 68 20.24 -8.99 1.90
C LEU A 68 21.76 -8.80 1.76
N THR A 69 22.48 -9.88 1.44
CA THR A 69 23.93 -9.86 1.25
C THR A 69 24.33 -8.95 0.11
N GLU A 70 23.64 -9.01 -1.03
CA GLU A 70 23.95 -8.16 -2.19
C GLU A 70 23.69 -6.69 -1.91
N ALA A 71 22.58 -6.34 -1.24
CA ALA A 71 22.30 -4.97 -0.82
C ALA A 71 23.35 -4.45 0.17
N GLY A 72 23.70 -5.26 1.19
CA GLY A 72 24.72 -4.90 2.19
C GLY A 72 26.11 -4.70 1.60
N ARG A 73 26.56 -5.57 0.67
CA ARG A 73 27.86 -5.42 -0.03
C ARG A 73 27.96 -4.13 -0.83
N ARG A 74 26.86 -3.58 -1.29
CA ARG A 74 26.78 -2.32 -2.04
C ARG A 74 26.56 -1.10 -1.16
N GLY A 75 26.49 -1.27 0.16
CA GLY A 75 26.20 -0.19 1.10
C GLY A 75 24.81 0.41 0.92
N LYS A 76 23.86 -0.36 0.40
CA LYS A 76 22.46 0.04 0.25
C LYS A 76 21.73 -0.10 1.56
N VAL A 77 20.74 0.75 1.83
CA VAL A 77 19.86 0.59 2.99
C VAL A 77 19.00 -0.65 2.82
N ILE A 78 18.64 -1.27 3.94
CA ILE A 78 17.74 -2.42 3.97
C ILE A 78 16.63 -2.09 4.95
N ASP A 79 15.43 -1.83 4.42
CA ASP A 79 14.26 -1.50 5.22
C ASP A 79 13.54 -2.76 5.70
N GLY A 80 13.09 -2.71 6.94
CA GLY A 80 12.40 -3.80 7.59
C GLY A 80 10.88 -3.64 7.65
N HIS A 81 10.25 -4.77 7.90
CA HIS A 81 8.84 -4.95 8.22
C HIS A 81 8.74 -6.14 9.18
N ALA A 82 8.63 -5.88 10.46
CA ALA A 82 8.75 -6.94 11.45
C ALA A 82 7.80 -6.70 12.64
N PRO A 83 6.46 -6.75 12.42
CA PRO A 83 5.50 -6.57 13.48
C PRO A 83 5.71 -7.62 14.58
N PHE A 84 5.70 -7.17 15.85
CA PHE A 84 5.82 -8.01 17.04
C PHE A 84 7.10 -8.83 17.16
N LEU A 85 8.08 -8.66 16.27
CA LEU A 85 9.35 -9.39 16.34
C LEU A 85 10.19 -8.88 17.51
N ARG A 86 10.55 -9.76 18.44
CA ARG A 86 11.25 -9.43 19.68
C ARG A 86 12.35 -10.46 20.01
N GLY A 87 13.17 -10.15 21.00
CA GLY A 87 14.15 -11.09 21.58
C GLY A 87 15.19 -11.60 20.58
N ASN A 88 15.42 -12.91 20.58
CA ASN A 88 16.46 -13.54 19.74
C ASN A 88 16.13 -13.50 18.25
N GLU A 89 14.87 -13.60 17.89
CA GLU A 89 14.43 -13.50 16.50
C GLU A 89 14.68 -12.08 15.95
N LEU A 90 14.39 -11.04 16.76
CA LEU A 90 14.75 -9.68 16.41
C LEU A 90 16.27 -9.50 16.27
N ASN A 91 17.07 -10.12 17.16
CA ASN A 91 18.54 -10.07 17.03
C ASN A 91 19.00 -10.68 15.70
N ALA A 92 18.46 -11.84 15.30
CA ALA A 92 18.79 -12.48 14.04
C ALA A 92 18.41 -11.60 12.85
N TYR A 93 17.22 -11.00 12.89
CA TYR A 93 16.72 -10.10 11.86
C TYR A 93 17.61 -8.84 11.72
N VAL A 94 17.98 -8.19 12.81
CA VAL A 94 18.87 -7.03 12.80
C VAL A 94 20.28 -7.39 12.35
N CYS A 95 20.81 -8.55 12.80
CA CYS A 95 22.13 -9.03 12.39
C CYS A 95 22.23 -9.34 10.90
N SER A 96 21.11 -9.60 10.22
CA SER A 96 21.09 -9.76 8.76
C SER A 96 21.24 -8.45 7.98
N GLY A 97 21.34 -7.32 8.68
CA GLY A 97 21.54 -5.99 8.08
C GLY A 97 20.27 -5.17 7.88
N VAL A 98 19.14 -5.57 8.47
CA VAL A 98 17.90 -4.80 8.40
C VAL A 98 17.93 -3.64 9.38
N TRP A 99 17.90 -2.41 8.85
CA TRP A 99 18.22 -1.19 9.60
C TRP A 99 17.01 -0.42 10.12
N SER A 100 15.79 -0.78 9.74
CA SER A 100 14.58 -0.04 10.13
C SER A 100 13.41 -0.98 10.41
N ASP A 101 12.36 -0.40 10.98
CA ASP A 101 11.03 -0.99 11.06
C ASP A 101 9.97 0.10 11.08
N HIS A 102 8.81 -0.16 10.45
CA HIS A 102 7.66 0.74 10.43
C HIS A 102 6.39 0.10 11.04
N GLU A 103 6.50 -1.14 11.53
CA GLU A 103 5.37 -1.93 12.02
C GLU A 103 5.13 -1.84 13.53
N CYS A 104 5.96 -1.09 14.27
CA CYS A 104 5.79 -0.97 15.71
C CYS A 104 4.40 -0.45 16.08
N SER A 105 3.67 -1.20 16.89
CA SER A 105 2.33 -0.86 17.37
C SER A 105 2.33 -0.12 18.71
N ASP A 106 3.43 -0.22 19.46
CA ASP A 106 3.60 0.42 20.78
C ASP A 106 5.04 0.90 21.00
N ALA A 107 5.20 1.79 21.99
CA ALA A 107 6.49 2.37 22.32
C ALA A 107 7.50 1.36 22.89
N GLU A 108 7.06 0.31 23.57
CA GLU A 108 7.95 -0.70 24.15
C GLU A 108 8.63 -1.51 23.03
N GLU A 109 7.86 -1.95 22.05
CA GLU A 109 8.40 -2.61 20.85
C GLU A 109 9.39 -1.72 20.11
N ALA A 110 9.03 -0.45 19.91
CA ALA A 110 9.89 0.52 19.23
C ALA A 110 11.20 0.79 19.97
N LEU A 111 11.15 0.92 21.30
CA LEU A 111 12.34 1.11 22.15
C LEU A 111 13.25 -0.12 22.13
N GLU A 112 12.68 -1.33 22.11
CA GLU A 112 13.47 -2.55 21.97
C GLU A 112 14.24 -2.57 20.64
N LYS A 113 13.60 -2.22 19.55
CA LYS A 113 14.21 -2.13 18.19
C LYS A 113 15.26 -1.01 18.11
N LEU A 114 14.97 0.18 18.65
CA LEU A 114 15.94 1.27 18.77
C LEU A 114 17.18 0.86 19.58
N GLY A 115 16.97 0.14 20.69
CA GLY A 115 18.05 -0.40 21.52
C GLY A 115 18.98 -1.37 20.80
N ARG A 116 18.52 -2.00 19.71
CA ARG A 116 19.31 -2.86 18.83
C ARG A 116 19.88 -2.12 17.62
N GLY A 117 19.68 -0.80 17.55
CA GLY A 117 20.25 0.04 16.50
C GLY A 117 19.38 0.23 15.27
N GLN A 118 18.14 -0.25 15.24
CA GLN A 118 17.22 0.06 14.15
C GLN A 118 16.75 1.52 14.18
N TRP A 119 16.31 1.99 13.04
CA TRP A 119 15.54 3.21 12.89
C TRP A 119 14.05 2.88 12.96
N ILE A 120 13.24 3.78 13.51
CA ILE A 120 11.79 3.62 13.56
C ILE A 120 11.14 4.62 12.62
N MET A 121 10.33 4.10 11.71
CA MET A 121 9.49 4.88 10.82
C MET A 121 8.09 4.94 11.41
N ILE A 122 7.67 6.12 11.87
CA ILE A 122 6.37 6.34 12.49
C ILE A 122 5.35 6.62 11.40
N ARG A 123 4.33 5.76 11.29
CA ARG A 123 3.31 5.82 10.24
C ARG A 123 2.08 6.63 10.65
N GLU A 124 1.53 7.35 9.67
CA GLU A 124 0.19 7.93 9.74
C GLU A 124 -0.44 7.90 8.33
N GLY A 125 -0.79 6.68 7.91
CA GLY A 125 -1.42 6.37 6.64
C GLY A 125 -2.94 6.37 6.69
N THR A 126 -3.57 5.69 5.74
CA THR A 126 -5.02 5.46 5.74
C THR A 126 -5.37 4.25 6.61
N ALA A 127 -4.69 3.12 6.40
CA ALA A 127 -4.95 1.86 7.09
C ALA A 127 -4.18 1.75 8.40
N ALA A 128 -2.90 2.08 8.39
CA ALA A 128 -2.01 1.94 9.54
C ALA A 128 -1.65 3.31 10.14
N ARG A 129 -1.97 3.49 11.43
CA ARG A 129 -1.78 4.74 12.17
C ARG A 129 -1.21 4.43 13.54
N ASN A 130 0.09 4.61 13.70
CA ASN A 130 0.76 4.33 14.97
C ASN A 130 1.40 5.57 15.63
N LEU A 131 1.17 6.78 15.06
CA LEU A 131 1.74 8.02 15.55
C LEU A 131 1.44 8.26 17.04
N GLU A 132 0.17 8.10 17.44
CA GLU A 132 -0.26 8.39 18.81
C GLU A 132 0.37 7.43 19.82
N ALA A 133 0.44 6.13 19.50
CA ALA A 133 1.10 5.14 20.35
C ALA A 133 2.62 5.36 20.46
N LEU A 134 3.24 5.97 19.45
CA LEU A 134 4.67 6.21 19.37
C LEU A 134 5.09 7.63 19.75
N MET A 135 4.18 8.45 20.30
CA MET A 135 4.50 9.81 20.79
C MET A 135 5.71 9.89 21.73
N PRO A 136 5.96 8.90 22.64
CA PRO A 136 7.15 8.92 23.48
C PRO A 136 8.48 8.98 22.69
N LEU A 137 8.51 8.55 21.43
CA LEU A 137 9.71 8.58 20.59
C LEU A 137 10.05 9.97 20.04
N PHE A 138 9.18 10.97 20.19
CA PHE A 138 9.49 12.36 19.86
C PHE A 138 10.41 13.03 20.90
N GLU A 139 10.66 12.35 22.03
CA GLU A 139 11.59 12.85 23.05
C GLU A 139 13.05 12.46 22.77
N ALA A 140 13.98 13.25 23.31
CA ALA A 140 15.41 12.92 23.25
C ALA A 140 15.72 11.71 24.15
N PRO A 141 16.62 10.81 23.73
CA PRO A 141 17.40 10.84 22.48
C PRO A 141 16.72 10.15 21.31
N TYR A 142 15.51 9.60 21.46
CA TYR A 142 14.89 8.65 20.54
C TYR A 142 14.59 9.25 19.16
N TYR A 143 14.09 10.50 19.12
CA TYR A 143 13.71 11.17 17.87
C TYR A 143 14.85 11.23 16.84
N GLU A 144 16.10 11.17 17.28
CA GLU A 144 17.27 11.24 16.38
C GLU A 144 17.40 10.02 15.45
N ARG A 145 16.73 8.94 15.78
CA ARG A 145 16.68 7.70 14.97
C ARG A 145 15.23 7.33 14.57
N CYS A 146 14.36 8.31 14.58
CA CYS A 146 12.99 8.15 14.10
C CYS A 146 12.73 9.04 12.88
N MET A 147 11.85 8.60 12.00
CA MET A 147 11.37 9.38 10.85
C MET A 147 9.88 9.19 10.66
N LEU A 148 9.26 10.11 9.91
CA LEU A 148 7.82 10.11 9.64
C LEU A 148 7.57 9.57 8.24
N VAL A 149 6.60 8.67 8.11
CA VAL A 149 6.21 8.05 6.86
C VAL A 149 4.68 7.94 6.78
N THR A 150 4.15 7.83 5.57
CA THR A 150 2.70 7.63 5.38
C THR A 150 2.33 6.17 5.27
N ASP A 151 3.21 5.36 4.71
CA ASP A 151 2.83 4.04 4.23
C ASP A 151 1.65 4.16 3.24
N ASP A 152 0.72 3.21 3.17
CA ASP A 152 -0.45 3.27 2.30
C ASP A 152 -1.35 4.45 2.65
N LYS A 153 -1.53 5.37 1.69
CA LYS A 153 -2.37 6.54 1.85
C LYS A 153 -3.26 6.79 0.64
N HIS A 154 -4.57 6.85 0.88
CA HIS A 154 -5.56 7.11 -0.15
C HIS A 154 -5.43 8.52 -0.75
N PRO A 155 -5.80 8.69 -2.03
CA PRO A 155 -5.82 10.01 -2.68
C PRO A 155 -6.61 11.07 -1.90
N GLY A 156 -7.77 10.71 -1.37
CA GLY A 156 -8.61 11.61 -0.59
C GLY A 156 -7.97 12.11 0.69
N ASP A 157 -7.21 11.25 1.38
CA ASP A 157 -6.47 11.66 2.57
C ASP A 157 -5.32 12.61 2.20
N LEU A 158 -4.67 12.41 1.04
CA LEU A 158 -3.65 13.34 0.54
C LEU A 158 -4.25 14.72 0.25
N ILE A 159 -5.43 14.77 -0.38
CA ILE A 159 -6.12 16.02 -0.72
C ILE A 159 -6.63 16.73 0.55
N SER A 160 -7.33 16.00 1.42
CA SER A 160 -8.05 16.58 2.55
C SER A 160 -7.19 16.88 3.76
N MET A 161 -6.19 16.04 4.04
CA MET A 161 -5.36 16.14 5.24
C MET A 161 -3.94 16.64 4.95
N GLY A 162 -3.35 16.21 3.84
CA GLY A 162 -1.95 16.43 3.46
C GLY A 162 -1.11 15.15 3.57
N HIS A 163 0.20 15.29 3.50
CA HIS A 163 1.18 14.22 3.48
C HIS A 163 2.05 14.25 4.76
N ILE A 164 3.37 14.45 4.66
CA ILE A 164 4.27 14.56 5.82
C ILE A 164 3.97 15.83 6.65
N ASP A 165 3.52 16.92 6.02
CA ASP A 165 3.06 18.12 6.72
C ASP A 165 1.89 17.83 7.69
N TYR A 166 0.96 16.98 7.27
CA TYR A 166 -0.12 16.52 8.14
C TYR A 166 0.42 15.73 9.34
N ILE A 167 1.36 14.81 9.13
CA ILE A 167 1.93 14.00 10.21
C ILE A 167 2.65 14.89 11.22
N ILE A 168 3.44 15.86 10.75
CA ILE A 168 4.12 16.84 11.61
C ILE A 168 3.08 17.64 12.41
N ARG A 169 2.05 18.18 11.75
CA ARG A 169 0.95 18.95 12.38
C ARG A 169 0.24 18.11 13.45
N ARG A 170 -0.08 16.85 13.14
CA ARG A 170 -0.72 15.92 14.07
C ARG A 170 0.16 15.68 15.29
N ALA A 171 1.45 15.40 15.10
CA ALA A 171 2.41 15.20 16.21
C ALA A 171 2.50 16.44 17.09
N VAL A 172 2.60 17.64 16.51
CA VAL A 172 2.62 18.91 17.26
C VAL A 172 1.33 19.11 18.05
N SER A 173 0.17 18.78 17.47
CA SER A 173 -1.12 18.86 18.16
C SER A 173 -1.21 17.90 19.37
N LEU A 174 -0.46 16.80 19.34
CA LEU A 174 -0.34 15.83 20.43
C LEU A 174 0.77 16.20 21.45
N GLY A 175 1.47 17.33 21.25
CA GLY A 175 2.46 17.84 22.19
C GLY A 175 3.92 17.65 21.79
N ALA A 176 4.21 17.15 20.59
CA ALA A 176 5.60 17.05 20.13
C ALA A 176 6.22 18.45 19.90
N ASP A 177 7.52 18.56 20.18
CA ASP A 177 8.30 19.73 19.78
C ASP A 177 8.30 19.86 18.25
N PRO A 178 7.88 21.01 17.68
CA PRO A 178 7.74 21.15 16.23
C PRO A 178 9.07 21.00 15.48
N ILE A 179 10.18 21.42 16.08
CA ILE A 179 11.50 21.32 15.44
C ILE A 179 11.94 19.85 15.35
N ARG A 180 11.69 19.05 16.43
CA ARG A 180 11.96 17.61 16.39
C ARG A 180 11.10 16.92 15.36
N ALA A 181 9.80 17.20 15.31
CA ALA A 181 8.88 16.61 14.32
C ALA A 181 9.29 16.97 12.87
N ILE A 182 9.68 18.23 12.62
CA ILE A 182 10.20 18.66 11.30
C ILE A 182 11.49 17.91 10.98
N LYS A 183 12.43 17.75 11.91
CA LYS A 183 13.66 16.97 11.69
C LYS A 183 13.37 15.52 11.33
N MET A 184 12.39 14.89 11.97
CA MET A 184 11.95 13.52 11.68
C MET A 184 11.36 13.40 10.26
N GLY A 185 10.64 14.42 9.79
CA GLY A 185 10.09 14.46 8.42
C GLY A 185 11.08 14.93 7.34
N THR A 186 12.29 15.37 7.69
CA THR A 186 13.26 15.97 6.75
C THR A 186 14.66 15.41 6.93
N PHE A 187 15.42 15.96 7.87
CA PHE A 187 16.83 15.66 8.10
C PHE A 187 17.08 14.18 8.41
N ASN A 188 16.26 13.58 9.26
CA ASN A 188 16.44 12.19 9.65
C ASN A 188 16.20 11.24 8.47
N ALA A 189 15.18 11.48 7.66
CA ALA A 189 14.93 10.72 6.45
C ALA A 189 16.07 10.86 5.46
N ALA A 190 16.55 12.09 5.21
CA ALA A 190 17.71 12.32 4.34
C ALA A 190 18.97 11.59 4.85
N ARG A 191 19.23 11.64 6.16
CA ARG A 191 20.35 10.96 6.81
C ARG A 191 20.27 9.44 6.68
N TYR A 192 19.08 8.86 6.92
CA TYR A 192 18.85 7.42 6.81
C TYR A 192 19.09 6.91 5.39
N PHE A 193 18.52 7.56 4.38
CA PHE A 193 18.70 7.19 2.98
C PHE A 193 20.01 7.68 2.35
N GLY A 194 20.92 8.30 3.11
CA GLY A 194 22.20 8.76 2.63
C GLY A 194 22.14 9.92 1.62
N LEU A 195 21.07 10.71 1.64
CA LEU A 195 20.86 11.89 0.78
C LEU A 195 21.64 13.08 1.35
N LYS A 196 22.92 13.21 0.97
CA LYS A 196 23.86 14.16 1.57
C LYS A 196 23.67 15.60 1.13
N ASP A 197 22.85 15.83 0.10
CA ASP A 197 22.66 17.13 -0.55
C ASP A 197 21.38 17.86 -0.11
N ARG A 198 20.62 17.31 0.86
CA ARG A 198 19.31 17.84 1.30
C ARG A 198 18.99 17.52 2.76
N GLY A 199 17.83 17.96 3.25
CA GLY A 199 17.32 17.68 4.59
C GLY A 199 17.56 18.78 5.61
N ALA A 200 18.33 19.83 5.27
CA ALA A 200 18.56 20.99 6.12
C ALA A 200 18.72 22.27 5.31
N VAL A 201 18.53 23.41 5.95
CA VAL A 201 18.79 24.73 5.36
C VAL A 201 20.21 25.15 5.74
N MET A 202 21.16 24.85 4.85
CA MET A 202 22.57 25.23 5.06
C MET A 202 23.32 25.35 3.74
N PRO A 203 24.43 26.15 3.73
CA PRO A 203 25.26 26.31 2.52
C PRO A 203 25.76 24.98 1.97
N GLY A 204 25.69 24.83 0.66
CA GLY A 204 26.11 23.61 -0.05
C GLY A 204 25.02 22.57 -0.24
N LEU A 205 23.88 22.69 0.41
CA LEU A 205 22.72 21.84 0.17
C LEU A 205 21.78 22.43 -0.90
N ARG A 206 20.97 21.57 -1.50
CA ARG A 206 19.95 21.97 -2.47
C ARG A 206 18.90 22.85 -1.80
N ALA A 207 18.43 23.85 -2.51
CA ALA A 207 17.36 24.72 -2.06
C ALA A 207 15.96 24.06 -2.32
N ASP A 208 15.77 22.87 -1.75
CA ASP A 208 14.48 22.18 -1.67
C ASP A 208 13.83 22.61 -0.34
N LEU A 209 12.98 23.62 -0.38
CA LEU A 209 12.51 24.34 0.81
C LEU A 209 10.99 24.33 0.88
N ALA A 210 10.43 24.09 2.07
CA ALA A 210 9.06 24.37 2.41
C ALA A 210 9.00 25.60 3.32
N VAL A 211 8.22 26.60 2.95
CA VAL A 211 7.95 27.79 3.76
C VAL A 211 6.68 27.56 4.55
N LEU A 212 6.77 27.61 5.86
CA LEU A 212 5.65 27.42 6.77
C LEU A 212 5.13 28.80 7.25
N GLU A 213 3.82 28.93 7.43
CA GLU A 213 3.23 30.14 8.03
C GLU A 213 3.56 30.23 9.53
N ASP A 214 3.53 29.07 10.21
CA ASP A 214 3.82 28.97 11.64
C ASP A 214 4.28 27.56 12.03
N LEU A 215 4.72 27.38 13.27
CA LEU A 215 5.18 26.09 13.82
C LEU A 215 4.09 25.35 14.63
N LYS A 216 2.85 25.85 14.66
CA LYS A 216 1.74 25.20 15.35
C LYS A 216 0.86 24.44 14.37
N ASP A 217 0.40 25.10 13.33
CA ASP A 217 -0.50 24.52 12.34
C ASP A 217 0.26 23.92 11.16
N ILE A 218 1.57 24.18 11.07
CA ILE A 218 2.46 23.60 10.02
C ILE A 218 1.88 23.79 8.62
N ARG A 219 1.25 24.93 8.37
CA ARG A 219 0.68 25.22 7.08
C ARG A 219 1.78 25.59 6.09
N VAL A 220 1.87 24.87 4.98
CA VAL A 220 2.83 25.13 3.92
C VAL A 220 2.35 26.26 3.02
N ALA A 221 2.99 27.42 3.09
CA ALA A 221 2.68 28.60 2.26
C ALA A 221 3.31 28.48 0.85
N ALA A 222 4.51 27.96 0.75
CA ALA A 222 5.21 27.83 -0.53
C ALA A 222 6.21 26.67 -0.51
N VAL A 223 6.46 26.09 -1.69
CA VAL A 223 7.48 25.04 -1.90
C VAL A 223 8.43 25.47 -3.00
N TYR A 224 9.71 25.41 -2.71
CA TYR A 224 10.79 25.62 -3.67
C TYR A 224 11.51 24.30 -3.94
N LYS A 225 11.78 24.05 -5.20
CA LYS A 225 12.61 22.93 -5.67
C LYS A 225 13.80 23.48 -6.43
N ASP A 226 15.01 23.16 -5.96
CA ASP A 226 16.26 23.71 -6.51
C ASP A 226 16.25 25.25 -6.57
N GLY A 227 15.63 25.92 -5.59
CA GLY A 227 15.48 27.37 -5.53
C GLY A 227 14.36 27.95 -6.42
N VAL A 228 13.65 27.13 -7.17
CA VAL A 228 12.53 27.54 -8.01
C VAL A 228 11.20 27.32 -7.29
N LEU A 229 10.35 28.34 -7.22
CA LEU A 229 9.01 28.23 -6.65
C LEU A 229 8.17 27.25 -7.48
N THR A 230 7.73 26.15 -6.86
CA THR A 230 6.99 25.05 -7.51
C THR A 230 5.56 24.91 -7.05
N ALA A 231 5.25 25.35 -5.83
CA ALA A 231 3.87 25.40 -5.32
C ALA A 231 3.70 26.60 -4.39
N LYS A 232 2.49 27.14 -4.35
CA LYS A 232 2.09 28.23 -3.45
C LYS A 232 0.65 28.05 -3.03
N GLU A 233 0.37 28.20 -1.73
CA GLU A 233 -1.00 28.13 -1.16
C GLU A 233 -1.76 26.85 -1.60
N GLY A 234 -1.08 25.70 -1.61
CA GLY A 234 -1.68 24.42 -2.01
C GLY A 234 -1.81 24.20 -3.52
N VAL A 235 -1.44 25.19 -4.35
CA VAL A 235 -1.53 25.09 -5.82
C VAL A 235 -0.14 24.82 -6.41
N CYS A 236 -0.04 23.75 -7.22
CA CYS A 236 1.17 23.45 -7.98
C CYS A 236 1.31 24.44 -9.15
N LEU A 237 2.45 25.12 -9.24
CA LEU A 237 2.73 26.13 -10.25
C LEU A 237 3.31 25.48 -11.52
N GLY A 238 2.43 25.07 -12.43
CA GLY A 238 2.75 24.72 -13.83
C GLY A 238 3.62 23.47 -14.04
N ALA A 239 3.09 22.48 -14.72
CA ALA A 239 3.83 21.41 -15.40
C ALA A 239 4.18 21.81 -16.85
N GLY A 240 4.59 23.05 -17.09
CA GLY A 240 5.00 23.53 -18.42
C GLY A 240 6.44 23.15 -18.72
N LYS A 241 6.73 22.56 -19.89
CA LYS A 241 8.07 22.35 -20.42
C LYS A 241 8.88 23.62 -20.29
N GLU A 242 9.92 23.62 -19.44
CA GLU A 242 10.85 24.73 -19.34
C GLU A 242 11.57 24.94 -20.68
N LYS A 243 11.18 25.96 -21.43
CA LYS A 243 12.14 26.69 -22.25
C LYS A 243 13.09 27.37 -21.27
N LYS A 244 14.39 27.11 -21.37
CA LYS A 244 15.43 27.86 -20.66
C LYS A 244 15.14 29.36 -20.81
N ARG A 245 14.56 29.96 -19.78
CA ARG A 245 14.38 31.41 -19.71
C ARG A 245 15.52 31.98 -18.87
N ASN A 246 16.37 32.76 -19.54
CA ASN A 246 17.25 33.72 -18.85
C ASN A 246 16.34 34.74 -18.18
N TYR A 247 16.28 34.73 -16.86
CA TYR A 247 15.56 35.74 -16.09
C TYR A 247 16.31 37.06 -16.13
N ALA A 248 15.76 38.05 -16.87
CA ALA A 248 15.96 39.45 -16.57
C ALA A 248 14.93 39.84 -15.50
N ALA A 249 15.38 40.51 -14.45
CA ALA A 249 14.54 40.90 -13.32
C ALA A 249 13.37 41.76 -13.75
N GLY A 250 12.12 41.42 -13.41
CA GLY A 250 11.02 42.34 -13.35
C GLY A 250 9.75 42.03 -14.14
N GLU A 251 9.26 40.80 -14.35
CA GLU A 251 7.93 40.55 -14.88
C GLU A 251 7.09 39.60 -14.02
N GLU A 252 5.86 40.01 -13.66
CA GLU A 252 4.86 39.24 -12.91
C GLU A 252 4.18 38.17 -13.80
N PRO A 253 3.77 36.99 -13.26
CA PRO A 253 3.12 35.94 -14.03
C PRO A 253 1.65 36.25 -14.30
N ARG A 254 1.22 36.07 -15.55
CA ARG A 254 -0.19 36.14 -15.95
C ARG A 254 -0.91 34.83 -15.70
N SER A 255 -2.18 34.93 -15.27
CA SER A 255 -3.09 33.83 -14.92
C SER A 255 -3.35 32.84 -16.07
N GLY A 256 -3.50 31.56 -15.70
CA GLY A 256 -3.64 30.43 -16.61
C GLY A 256 -4.85 30.41 -17.53
N SER A 257 -4.67 29.79 -18.68
CA SER A 257 -5.66 29.54 -19.70
C SER A 257 -5.75 28.06 -20.06
N ARG A 258 -6.91 27.66 -20.53
CA ARG A 258 -7.46 26.35 -20.93
C ARG A 258 -6.60 25.40 -21.80
N GLU A 259 -5.28 25.45 -21.78
CA GLU A 259 -4.39 24.55 -22.55
C GLU A 259 -4.00 23.25 -21.82
N ASP A 260 -4.44 23.09 -20.56
CA ASP A 260 -3.95 21.99 -19.72
C ASP A 260 -4.62 20.61 -19.99
N THR A 261 -5.82 20.59 -20.60
CA THR A 261 -6.54 19.35 -20.92
C THR A 261 -5.99 18.61 -22.15
N GLU A 262 -5.54 19.31 -23.18
CA GLU A 262 -4.94 18.68 -24.36
C GLU A 262 -3.54 18.06 -24.10
N SER A 263 -2.83 18.55 -23.08
CA SER A 263 -1.52 18.01 -22.70
C SER A 263 -1.63 16.67 -21.96
N ALA A 264 -2.69 16.46 -21.17
CA ALA A 264 -2.95 15.24 -20.42
C ALA A 264 -3.28 14.06 -21.35
N GLU A 265 -4.10 14.24 -22.37
CA GLU A 265 -4.43 13.19 -23.34
C GLU A 265 -3.21 12.77 -24.20
N LYS A 266 -2.37 13.72 -24.62
CA LYS A 266 -1.12 13.42 -25.34
C LYS A 266 -0.09 12.68 -24.47
N THR A 267 -0.10 12.94 -23.16
CA THR A 267 0.79 12.26 -22.20
C THR A 267 0.31 10.84 -21.91
N ALA A 268 -1.00 10.61 -21.81
CA ALA A 268 -1.59 9.30 -21.56
C ALA A 268 -1.33 8.27 -22.69
N GLY A 269 -1.49 8.69 -23.95
CA GLY A 269 -1.13 7.84 -25.11
C GLY A 269 0.38 7.57 -25.21
N GLY A 270 1.21 8.51 -24.77
CA GLY A 270 2.67 8.36 -24.72
C GLY A 270 3.13 7.33 -23.69
N LEU A 271 2.47 7.23 -22.53
CA LEU A 271 2.81 6.24 -21.49
C LEU A 271 2.46 4.82 -21.91
N GLU A 272 1.32 4.58 -22.53
CA GLU A 272 0.93 3.25 -23.03
C GLU A 272 1.89 2.74 -24.11
N THR A 273 2.31 3.62 -25.02
CA THR A 273 3.30 3.31 -26.05
C THR A 273 4.69 3.06 -25.43
N ALA A 274 5.07 3.82 -24.41
CA ALA A 274 6.38 3.70 -23.75
C ALA A 274 6.47 2.47 -22.82
N PHE A 275 5.35 2.04 -22.24
CA PHE A 275 5.27 0.97 -21.24
C PHE A 275 4.11 -0.01 -21.51
N PRO A 276 4.03 -0.63 -22.70
CA PRO A 276 2.87 -1.44 -23.09
C PRO A 276 2.58 -2.58 -22.11
N ARG A 277 3.61 -3.22 -21.54
CA ARG A 277 3.44 -4.33 -20.59
C ARG A 277 2.73 -3.93 -19.29
N VAL A 278 2.81 -2.67 -18.89
CA VAL A 278 2.13 -2.20 -17.67
C VAL A 278 0.63 -2.03 -17.91
N PHE A 279 0.25 -1.72 -19.14
CA PHE A 279 -1.15 -1.62 -19.56
C PHE A 279 -1.74 -2.95 -20.01
N ASP A 280 -0.89 -3.91 -20.38
CA ASP A 280 -1.24 -5.28 -20.67
C ASP A 280 -0.73 -6.20 -19.56
N SER A 281 -1.36 -6.10 -18.39
CA SER A 281 -0.96 -6.79 -17.16
C SER A 281 -2.09 -7.59 -16.51
N PHE A 282 -3.19 -7.81 -17.23
CA PHE A 282 -4.36 -8.50 -16.72
C PHE A 282 -4.70 -9.70 -17.62
N HIS A 283 -4.19 -10.87 -17.26
CA HIS A 283 -4.22 -12.09 -18.08
C HIS A 283 -4.98 -13.21 -17.35
N MET A 284 -6.31 -13.18 -17.44
CA MET A 284 -7.17 -14.24 -16.90
C MET A 284 -8.41 -14.42 -17.78
N ASP A 285 -9.00 -15.59 -17.70
CA ASP A 285 -10.29 -15.87 -18.36
C ASP A 285 -11.45 -15.14 -17.66
N GLU A 286 -12.59 -15.13 -18.32
CA GLU A 286 -13.84 -14.65 -17.75
C GLU A 286 -14.24 -15.56 -16.57
N VAL A 287 -14.54 -14.97 -15.44
CA VAL A 287 -15.00 -15.70 -14.25
C VAL A 287 -16.42 -16.23 -14.52
N ALA A 288 -16.60 -17.53 -14.35
CA ALA A 288 -17.89 -18.20 -14.47
C ALA A 288 -18.42 -18.64 -13.09
N LEU A 289 -19.70 -19.04 -13.04
CA LEU A 289 -20.30 -19.54 -11.79
C LEU A 289 -19.61 -20.79 -11.26
N GLU A 290 -19.12 -21.63 -12.16
CA GLU A 290 -18.37 -22.86 -11.87
C GLU A 290 -17.05 -22.57 -11.13
N ASP A 291 -16.47 -21.40 -11.32
CA ASP A 291 -15.22 -20.98 -10.66
C ASP A 291 -15.43 -20.65 -9.18
N LEU A 292 -16.68 -20.41 -8.78
CA LEU A 292 -17.06 -20.09 -7.40
C LEU A 292 -17.61 -21.29 -6.63
N VAL A 293 -17.63 -22.49 -7.25
CA VAL A 293 -18.12 -23.70 -6.55
C VAL A 293 -17.12 -24.11 -5.47
N LEU A 294 -17.56 -24.02 -4.23
CA LEU A 294 -16.81 -24.50 -3.06
C LEU A 294 -17.51 -25.74 -2.50
N GLU A 295 -16.80 -26.88 -2.59
CA GLU A 295 -17.32 -28.13 -2.08
C GLU A 295 -17.31 -28.15 -0.54
N GLN A 296 -18.45 -28.49 0.04
CA GLN A 296 -18.53 -28.78 1.46
C GLN A 296 -17.83 -30.11 1.77
N LYS A 297 -16.71 -30.06 2.49
CA LYS A 297 -15.95 -31.27 2.89
C LYS A 297 -16.24 -31.78 4.30
N GLY A 298 -17.11 -31.07 5.06
CA GLY A 298 -17.45 -31.45 6.43
C GLY A 298 -18.58 -30.59 6.97
N ALA A 299 -18.80 -30.67 8.29
CA ALA A 299 -19.88 -29.97 8.96
C ALA A 299 -19.50 -28.55 9.42
N MET A 300 -18.23 -28.21 9.36
CA MET A 300 -17.70 -26.93 9.85
C MET A 300 -17.07 -26.14 8.70
N GLU A 301 -17.13 -24.83 8.79
CA GLU A 301 -16.39 -23.91 7.94
C GLU A 301 -15.42 -23.04 8.74
N ARG A 302 -14.33 -22.68 8.08
CA ARG A 302 -13.28 -21.81 8.61
C ARG A 302 -13.44 -20.43 8.03
N VAL A 303 -13.67 -19.45 8.90
CA VAL A 303 -13.91 -18.06 8.56
C VAL A 303 -12.73 -17.20 8.96
N ILE A 304 -12.24 -16.37 8.03
CA ILE A 304 -11.24 -15.33 8.26
C ILE A 304 -11.99 -14.15 8.88
N GLN A 305 -11.89 -13.97 10.19
CA GLN A 305 -12.63 -12.95 10.91
C GLN A 305 -11.88 -11.62 10.90
N PHE A 306 -12.47 -10.59 10.29
CA PHE A 306 -11.97 -9.21 10.35
C PHE A 306 -12.33 -8.55 11.68
N LYS A 307 -11.50 -7.58 12.07
CA LYS A 307 -11.75 -6.65 13.16
C LYS A 307 -11.68 -5.21 12.65
N PRO A 308 -12.57 -4.33 13.10
CA PRO A 308 -12.51 -2.92 12.77
C PRO A 308 -11.13 -2.31 13.14
N HIS A 309 -10.57 -1.54 12.20
CA HIS A 309 -9.29 -0.81 12.38
C HIS A 309 -8.06 -1.69 12.63
N GLU A 310 -8.14 -3.00 12.42
CA GLU A 310 -7.02 -3.93 12.55
C GLU A 310 -6.69 -4.61 11.24
N LEU A 311 -5.40 -4.83 10.97
CA LEU A 311 -4.93 -5.67 9.87
C LEU A 311 -4.89 -7.16 10.24
N LEU A 312 -4.80 -7.45 11.55
CA LEU A 312 -4.84 -8.82 12.07
C LEU A 312 -6.21 -9.44 11.86
N THR A 313 -6.22 -10.74 11.59
CA THR A 313 -7.45 -11.52 11.53
C THR A 313 -7.49 -12.59 12.61
N GLU A 314 -8.65 -13.18 12.83
CA GLU A 314 -8.81 -14.33 13.71
C GLU A 314 -9.37 -15.52 12.93
N GLU A 315 -9.14 -16.71 13.44
CA GLU A 315 -9.82 -17.92 12.99
C GLU A 315 -11.13 -18.10 13.75
N ARG A 316 -12.25 -18.14 13.02
CA ARG A 316 -13.56 -18.47 13.58
C ARG A 316 -14.08 -19.74 12.93
N LEU A 317 -14.46 -20.73 13.74
CA LEU A 317 -15.02 -21.98 13.27
C LEU A 317 -16.53 -21.98 13.54
N VAL A 318 -17.32 -22.22 12.50
CA VAL A 318 -18.80 -22.23 12.59
C VAL A 318 -19.38 -23.43 11.85
N PRO A 319 -20.59 -23.87 12.20
CA PRO A 319 -21.28 -24.88 11.42
C PRO A 319 -21.59 -24.37 10.01
N TRP A 320 -21.38 -25.24 9.00
CA TRP A 320 -21.72 -24.96 7.62
C TRP A 320 -23.22 -24.68 7.46
N GLN A 321 -23.56 -23.63 6.75
CA GLN A 321 -24.94 -23.23 6.51
C GLN A 321 -25.24 -23.14 5.02
N ASN A 322 -26.49 -23.48 4.65
CA ASN A 322 -27.03 -23.28 3.32
C ASN A 322 -28.33 -22.49 3.43
N THR A 323 -28.30 -21.22 3.10
CA THR A 323 -29.44 -20.33 3.13
C THR A 323 -29.95 -20.10 1.70
N PRO A 324 -31.21 -20.33 1.38
CA PRO A 324 -31.78 -20.08 0.05
C PRO A 324 -31.52 -18.64 -0.41
N GLY A 325 -31.04 -18.48 -1.65
CA GLY A 325 -30.74 -17.18 -2.25
C GLY A 325 -29.35 -16.62 -1.92
N LEU A 326 -28.58 -17.28 -1.04
CA LEU A 326 -27.20 -16.98 -0.74
C LEU A 326 -26.27 -18.03 -1.33
N ALA A 327 -24.98 -17.71 -1.47
CA ALA A 327 -23.97 -18.69 -1.82
C ALA A 327 -23.82 -19.75 -0.70
N PRO A 328 -23.48 -21.01 -1.03
CA PRO A 328 -23.25 -22.04 -0.01
C PRO A 328 -22.18 -21.60 1.02
N GLY A 329 -22.47 -21.81 2.32
CA GLY A 329 -21.61 -21.37 3.43
C GLY A 329 -21.85 -19.92 3.88
N VAL A 330 -22.58 -19.11 3.14
CA VAL A 330 -22.87 -17.71 3.51
C VAL A 330 -23.97 -17.63 4.58
N SER A 331 -23.72 -16.82 5.63
CA SER A 331 -24.67 -16.56 6.70
C SER A 331 -24.68 -15.05 7.05
N LEU A 332 -25.74 -14.36 6.62
CA LEU A 332 -25.89 -12.92 6.91
C LEU A 332 -26.15 -12.64 8.39
N GLU A 333 -26.77 -13.59 9.11
CA GLU A 333 -26.98 -13.49 10.54
C GLU A 333 -25.66 -13.52 11.32
N GLN A 334 -24.72 -14.36 10.88
CA GLN A 334 -23.41 -14.51 11.48
C GLN A 334 -22.37 -13.58 10.87
N ASP A 335 -22.76 -12.72 9.92
CA ASP A 335 -21.86 -11.85 9.15
C ASP A 335 -20.74 -12.63 8.45
N ILE A 336 -21.12 -13.66 7.69
CA ILE A 336 -20.20 -14.50 6.92
C ILE A 336 -20.55 -14.37 5.45
N VAL A 337 -19.55 -14.03 4.62
CA VAL A 337 -19.66 -13.95 3.18
C VAL A 337 -18.58 -14.78 2.49
N LYS A 338 -18.83 -15.19 1.26
CA LYS A 338 -17.87 -15.93 0.44
C LYS A 338 -16.79 -15.01 -0.07
N ALA A 339 -15.57 -15.54 -0.16
CA ALA A 339 -14.42 -14.86 -0.75
C ALA A 339 -13.78 -15.75 -1.82
N ALA A 340 -13.29 -15.12 -2.89
CA ALA A 340 -12.52 -15.78 -3.93
C ALA A 340 -11.34 -14.89 -4.37
N VAL A 341 -10.19 -15.53 -4.65
CA VAL A 341 -9.01 -14.87 -5.20
C VAL A 341 -8.62 -15.59 -6.49
N PHE A 342 -8.46 -14.84 -7.58
CA PHE A 342 -8.11 -15.35 -8.90
C PHE A 342 -6.73 -14.81 -9.31
N GLU A 343 -5.88 -15.71 -9.82
CA GLU A 343 -4.63 -15.33 -10.47
C GLU A 343 -4.94 -14.54 -11.75
N ARG A 344 -4.24 -13.42 -11.95
CA ARG A 344 -4.50 -12.52 -13.08
C ARG A 344 -3.28 -12.10 -13.89
N HIS A 345 -2.10 -12.61 -13.57
CA HIS A 345 -0.84 -12.16 -14.18
C HIS A 345 -0.32 -13.11 -15.26
N LEU A 346 -0.30 -14.41 -14.95
CA LEU A 346 0.36 -15.44 -15.75
C LEU A 346 -0.62 -16.38 -16.44
N HIS A 347 -1.93 -16.15 -16.28
CA HIS A 347 -3.00 -16.99 -16.86
C HIS A 347 -2.89 -18.46 -16.41
N THR A 348 -2.59 -18.66 -15.10
CA THR A 348 -2.46 -20.00 -14.54
C THR A 348 -3.80 -20.68 -14.31
N GLY A 349 -4.87 -19.91 -14.21
CA GLY A 349 -6.19 -20.39 -13.81
C GLY A 349 -6.31 -20.76 -12.33
N HIS A 350 -5.29 -20.49 -11.53
CA HIS A 350 -5.33 -20.76 -10.09
C HIS A 350 -6.35 -19.85 -9.40
N LYS A 351 -7.08 -20.41 -8.45
CA LYS A 351 -8.08 -19.71 -7.65
C LYS A 351 -8.19 -20.30 -6.26
N GLY A 352 -8.34 -19.44 -5.28
CA GLY A 352 -8.60 -19.82 -3.90
C GLY A 352 -9.99 -19.37 -3.44
N LEU A 353 -10.69 -20.23 -2.73
CA LEU A 353 -12.02 -19.98 -2.19
C LEU A 353 -12.04 -20.13 -0.68
N GLY A 354 -12.85 -19.32 -0.01
CA GLY A 354 -13.00 -19.34 1.44
C GLY A 354 -14.11 -18.44 1.94
N PHE A 355 -14.07 -18.13 3.22
CA PHE A 355 -15.07 -17.29 3.88
C PHE A 355 -14.43 -16.21 4.70
N VAL A 356 -15.05 -15.02 4.69
CA VAL A 356 -14.66 -13.90 5.55
C VAL A 356 -15.85 -13.49 6.43
N GLY A 357 -15.56 -13.07 7.65
CA GLY A 357 -16.54 -12.57 8.61
C GLY A 357 -16.15 -11.20 9.15
N GLY A 358 -17.11 -10.46 9.69
CA GLY A 358 -16.88 -9.10 10.18
C GLY A 358 -16.78 -8.04 9.09
N TYR A 359 -17.20 -8.38 7.85
CA TYR A 359 -17.18 -7.45 6.72
C TYR A 359 -18.44 -6.60 6.64
N GLY A 360 -19.56 -7.11 7.15
CA GLY A 360 -20.85 -6.41 7.25
C GLY A 360 -21.69 -6.44 5.99
N LEU A 361 -21.26 -7.04 4.89
CA LEU A 361 -21.98 -7.07 3.62
C LEU A 361 -23.29 -7.86 3.75
N LYS A 362 -24.44 -7.25 3.44
CA LYS A 362 -25.78 -7.87 3.55
C LYS A 362 -26.37 -8.26 2.20
N LYS A 363 -25.90 -7.71 1.10
CA LYS A 363 -26.28 -8.08 -0.27
C LYS A 363 -25.18 -7.68 -1.27
N GLY A 364 -25.16 -8.36 -2.43
CA GLY A 364 -24.26 -8.02 -3.51
C GLY A 364 -22.84 -8.55 -3.34
N ALA A 365 -21.89 -7.93 -4.05
CA ALA A 365 -20.48 -8.30 -4.07
C ALA A 365 -19.58 -7.07 -4.25
N VAL A 366 -18.36 -7.18 -3.75
CA VAL A 366 -17.28 -6.18 -3.89
C VAL A 366 -16.04 -6.89 -4.44
N ALA A 367 -15.41 -6.32 -5.46
CA ALA A 367 -14.19 -6.84 -6.08
C ALA A 367 -13.10 -5.78 -6.18
N THR A 368 -11.84 -6.20 -6.09
CA THR A 368 -10.66 -5.35 -6.24
C THR A 368 -9.48 -6.12 -6.80
N SER A 369 -8.65 -5.46 -7.61
CA SER A 369 -7.31 -5.94 -8.00
C SER A 369 -6.19 -5.29 -7.17
N VAL A 370 -6.54 -4.42 -6.23
CA VAL A 370 -5.61 -3.90 -5.22
C VAL A 370 -5.63 -4.87 -4.04
N ALA A 371 -4.69 -5.81 -4.03
CA ALA A 371 -4.60 -6.90 -3.05
C ALA A 371 -3.13 -7.21 -2.74
N HIS A 372 -2.64 -6.74 -1.62
CA HIS A 372 -1.23 -6.82 -1.22
C HIS A 372 -0.72 -8.26 -1.11
N ASP A 373 0.53 -8.54 -1.56
CA ASP A 373 1.35 -7.73 -2.47
C ASP A 373 1.26 -8.26 -3.90
N SER A 374 0.64 -9.42 -4.06
CA SER A 374 0.50 -10.11 -5.35
C SER A 374 -0.42 -9.36 -6.32
N HIS A 375 -1.34 -8.53 -5.80
CA HIS A 375 -2.36 -7.81 -6.55
C HIS A 375 -3.17 -8.71 -7.49
N ASN A 376 -3.48 -9.91 -7.02
CA ASN A 376 -4.45 -10.80 -7.66
C ASN A 376 -5.87 -10.25 -7.53
N LEU A 377 -6.80 -10.72 -8.35
CA LEU A 377 -8.20 -10.30 -8.26
C LEU A 377 -8.88 -10.96 -7.07
N ILE A 378 -9.35 -10.18 -6.11
CA ILE A 378 -10.18 -10.65 -5.00
C ILE A 378 -11.62 -10.17 -5.14
N VAL A 379 -12.56 -11.06 -4.82
CA VAL A 379 -13.99 -10.74 -4.76
C VAL A 379 -14.61 -11.36 -3.52
N VAL A 380 -15.49 -10.61 -2.85
CA VAL A 380 -16.32 -11.09 -1.76
C VAL A 380 -17.79 -10.82 -2.05
N GLY A 381 -18.66 -11.72 -1.63
CA GLY A 381 -20.08 -11.54 -1.93
C GLY A 381 -21.00 -12.47 -1.16
N THR A 382 -22.29 -12.10 -1.19
CA THR A 382 -23.37 -12.86 -0.58
C THR A 382 -23.94 -13.93 -1.51
N ASN A 383 -23.73 -13.80 -2.83
CA ASN A 383 -24.19 -14.74 -3.85
C ASN A 383 -23.20 -14.77 -5.03
N ASP A 384 -23.11 -15.93 -5.69
CA ASP A 384 -22.14 -16.17 -6.75
C ASP A 384 -22.40 -15.31 -8.01
N ARG A 385 -23.67 -14.99 -8.31
CA ARG A 385 -24.01 -14.18 -9.50
C ARG A 385 -23.42 -12.77 -9.42
N ASP A 386 -23.60 -12.09 -8.30
CA ASP A 386 -23.06 -10.74 -8.12
C ASP A 386 -21.53 -10.77 -8.00
N MET A 387 -20.94 -11.86 -7.43
CA MET A 387 -19.47 -12.05 -7.40
C MET A 387 -18.88 -12.16 -8.82
N VAL A 388 -19.50 -12.96 -9.70
CA VAL A 388 -19.09 -13.07 -11.12
C VAL A 388 -19.14 -11.71 -11.81
N LEU A 389 -20.24 -10.94 -11.61
CA LEU A 389 -20.38 -9.62 -12.22
C LEU A 389 -19.32 -8.63 -11.75
N ALA A 390 -19.06 -8.56 -10.43
CA ALA A 390 -18.06 -7.67 -9.86
C ALA A 390 -16.63 -8.04 -10.32
N ALA A 391 -16.30 -9.34 -10.33
CA ALA A 391 -14.99 -9.83 -10.78
C ALA A 391 -14.76 -9.51 -12.28
N ASN A 392 -15.75 -9.77 -13.13
CA ASN A 392 -15.65 -9.51 -14.56
C ASN A 392 -15.63 -8.01 -14.91
N ALA A 393 -16.25 -7.14 -14.10
CA ALA A 393 -16.11 -5.70 -14.25
C ALA A 393 -14.66 -5.25 -14.03
N VAL A 394 -14.00 -5.72 -12.95
CA VAL A 394 -12.58 -5.45 -12.70
C VAL A 394 -11.70 -6.01 -13.82
N ARG A 395 -11.97 -7.24 -14.28
CA ARG A 395 -11.24 -7.86 -15.40
C ARG A 395 -11.37 -7.03 -16.69
N LYS A 396 -12.59 -6.61 -17.05
CA LYS A 396 -12.87 -5.81 -18.25
C LYS A 396 -12.11 -4.48 -18.23
N ASN A 397 -11.98 -3.87 -17.05
CA ASN A 397 -11.25 -2.62 -16.85
C ASN A 397 -9.73 -2.82 -16.75
N ARG A 398 -9.23 -4.06 -16.89
CA ARG A 398 -7.82 -4.43 -16.70
C ARG A 398 -7.29 -4.04 -15.32
N GLY A 399 -8.14 -4.15 -14.30
CA GLY A 399 -7.91 -3.79 -12.91
C GLY A 399 -8.83 -2.69 -12.42
N GLY A 400 -8.98 -2.63 -11.11
CA GLY A 400 -9.83 -1.64 -10.49
C GLY A 400 -10.62 -2.15 -9.29
N LEU A 401 -11.65 -1.40 -8.98
CA LEU A 401 -12.63 -1.68 -7.94
C LEU A 401 -14.00 -1.82 -8.59
N ALA A 402 -14.84 -2.74 -8.12
CA ALA A 402 -16.21 -2.88 -8.59
C ALA A 402 -17.16 -3.30 -7.47
N VAL A 403 -18.40 -2.84 -7.57
CA VAL A 403 -19.51 -3.19 -6.70
C VAL A 403 -20.66 -3.68 -7.56
N ALA A 404 -21.21 -4.85 -7.26
CA ALA A 404 -22.34 -5.42 -7.95
C ALA A 404 -23.45 -5.79 -6.95
N ALA A 405 -24.70 -5.61 -7.35
CA ALA A 405 -25.86 -6.02 -6.58
C ALA A 405 -27.06 -6.25 -7.49
N GLU A 406 -27.92 -7.18 -7.09
CA GLU A 406 -29.19 -7.44 -7.76
C GLU A 406 -29.02 -7.79 -9.26
N GLY A 407 -27.90 -8.44 -9.61
CA GLY A 407 -27.58 -8.86 -10.97
C GLY A 407 -27.07 -7.75 -11.89
N GLN A 408 -26.54 -6.66 -11.33
CA GLN A 408 -25.96 -5.55 -12.06
C GLN A 408 -24.70 -5.02 -11.39
N VAL A 409 -23.74 -4.51 -12.19
CA VAL A 409 -22.64 -3.69 -11.69
C VAL A 409 -23.20 -2.30 -11.40
N ILE A 410 -23.13 -1.87 -10.14
CA ILE A 410 -23.70 -0.59 -9.67
C ILE A 410 -22.63 0.50 -9.49
N GLY A 411 -21.36 0.15 -9.53
CA GLY A 411 -20.26 1.11 -9.49
C GLY A 411 -18.92 0.44 -9.79
N GLU A 412 -18.02 1.20 -10.41
CA GLU A 412 -16.66 0.74 -10.73
C GLU A 412 -15.67 1.90 -10.77
N LEU A 413 -14.40 1.61 -10.51
CA LEU A 413 -13.24 2.50 -10.71
C LEU A 413 -12.16 1.73 -11.46
N ALA A 414 -11.84 2.16 -12.68
CA ALA A 414 -10.82 1.50 -13.50
C ALA A 414 -9.40 1.88 -13.07
N LEU A 415 -8.54 0.87 -12.92
CA LEU A 415 -7.12 1.01 -12.59
C LEU A 415 -6.26 0.26 -13.62
N PRO A 416 -6.24 0.68 -14.90
CA PRO A 416 -5.65 -0.09 -15.99
C PRO A 416 -4.11 -0.07 -16.02
N ILE A 417 -3.45 0.70 -15.18
CA ILE A 417 -2.00 0.79 -15.12
C ILE A 417 -1.49 -0.21 -14.09
N GLY A 418 -0.99 -1.36 -14.55
CA GLY A 418 -0.57 -2.46 -13.70
C GLY A 418 -1.70 -3.15 -12.93
N GLY A 419 -2.95 -2.78 -13.21
CA GLY A 419 -4.12 -3.24 -12.47
C GLY A 419 -4.34 -2.52 -11.13
N VAL A 420 -3.56 -1.48 -10.82
CA VAL A 420 -3.54 -0.83 -9.50
C VAL A 420 -3.52 0.71 -9.53
N MET A 421 -3.30 1.32 -10.69
CA MET A 421 -3.25 2.78 -10.84
C MET A 421 -4.18 3.28 -11.94
N SER A 422 -4.75 4.47 -11.75
CA SER A 422 -5.66 5.14 -12.69
C SER A 422 -4.91 6.05 -13.68
N ARG A 423 -5.60 6.39 -14.78
CA ARG A 423 -5.23 7.48 -15.70
C ARG A 423 -5.86 8.83 -15.29
N LEU A 424 -6.81 8.77 -14.38
CA LEU A 424 -7.53 9.93 -13.88
C LEU A 424 -6.65 10.79 -12.97
N SER A 425 -7.03 12.04 -12.78
CA SER A 425 -6.43 12.89 -11.75
C SER A 425 -6.72 12.34 -10.35
N VAL A 426 -5.96 12.80 -9.37
CA VAL A 426 -6.14 12.37 -7.98
C VAL A 426 -7.54 12.75 -7.46
N GLU A 427 -8.08 13.88 -7.89
CA GLU A 427 -9.41 14.39 -7.56
C GLU A 427 -10.52 13.51 -8.15
N GLU A 428 -10.39 13.13 -9.42
CA GLU A 428 -11.35 12.26 -10.11
C GLU A 428 -11.34 10.83 -9.51
N VAL A 429 -10.17 10.31 -9.16
CA VAL A 429 -10.05 9.02 -8.45
C VAL A 429 -10.75 9.08 -7.10
N GLU A 430 -10.55 10.16 -6.36
CA GLU A 430 -11.19 10.34 -5.05
C GLU A 430 -12.70 10.44 -5.17
N GLU A 431 -13.23 11.20 -6.13
CA GLU A 431 -14.67 11.31 -6.37
C GLU A 431 -15.30 9.93 -6.63
N GLN A 432 -14.69 9.14 -7.53
CA GLN A 432 -15.17 7.79 -7.84
C GLN A 432 -15.03 6.83 -6.65
N LEU A 433 -13.93 6.90 -5.91
CA LEU A 433 -13.70 6.08 -4.73
C LEU A 433 -14.73 6.39 -3.63
N GLN A 434 -15.03 7.65 -3.39
CA GLN A 434 -16.07 8.05 -2.42
C GLN A 434 -17.46 7.57 -2.86
N ALA A 435 -17.79 7.66 -4.15
CA ALA A 435 -19.04 7.11 -4.67
C ALA A 435 -19.13 5.60 -4.42
N LEU A 436 -18.06 4.84 -4.65
CA LEU A 436 -18.01 3.41 -4.35
C LEU A 436 -18.15 3.12 -2.85
N LYS A 437 -17.51 3.89 -1.98
CA LYS A 437 -17.65 3.76 -0.52
C LYS A 437 -19.08 4.01 -0.05
N VAL A 438 -19.81 4.94 -0.66
CA VAL A 438 -21.23 5.15 -0.39
C VAL A 438 -22.05 3.92 -0.79
N LEU A 439 -21.80 3.35 -1.98
CA LEU A 439 -22.48 2.13 -2.43
C LEU A 439 -22.21 0.93 -1.51
N THR A 440 -20.97 0.71 -1.10
CA THR A 440 -20.64 -0.39 -0.19
C THR A 440 -21.34 -0.27 1.17
N ARG A 441 -21.52 0.95 1.70
CA ARG A 441 -22.31 1.21 2.90
C ARG A 441 -23.80 0.89 2.70
N GLN A 442 -24.37 1.23 1.54
CA GLN A 442 -25.76 0.87 1.19
C GLN A 442 -25.98 -0.65 1.09
N LEU A 443 -24.90 -1.39 0.80
CA LEU A 443 -24.92 -2.86 0.81
C LEU A 443 -24.72 -3.47 2.21
N GLY A 444 -24.48 -2.66 3.25
CA GLY A 444 -24.42 -3.07 4.65
C GLY A 444 -23.04 -2.99 5.30
N ILE A 445 -21.96 -2.66 4.57
CA ILE A 445 -20.63 -2.55 5.14
C ILE A 445 -20.56 -1.35 6.10
N SER A 446 -20.09 -1.59 7.34
CA SER A 446 -19.97 -0.57 8.38
C SER A 446 -18.99 0.55 8.01
N SER A 447 -19.23 1.74 8.57
CA SER A 447 -18.27 2.87 8.46
C SER A 447 -16.91 2.56 9.08
N ASP A 448 -16.85 1.60 10.00
CA ASP A 448 -15.62 1.21 10.70
C ASP A 448 -14.75 0.24 9.89
N ILE A 449 -15.29 -0.23 8.74
CA ILE A 449 -14.61 -1.09 7.76
C ILE A 449 -14.41 -0.29 6.47
N ASP A 450 -13.17 -0.11 6.03
CA ASP A 450 -12.92 0.32 4.66
C ASP A 450 -13.03 -0.88 3.73
N ALA A 451 -14.08 -0.89 2.89
CA ALA A 451 -14.44 -2.04 2.07
C ALA A 451 -13.29 -2.55 1.19
N PHE A 452 -12.51 -1.64 0.62
CA PHE A 452 -11.45 -2.00 -0.33
C PHE A 452 -10.12 -2.25 0.36
N MET A 453 -9.74 -1.42 1.36
CA MET A 453 -8.49 -1.62 2.11
C MET A 453 -8.51 -2.91 2.92
N THR A 454 -9.65 -3.27 3.53
CA THR A 454 -9.77 -4.55 4.25
C THR A 454 -9.52 -5.74 3.31
N LEU A 455 -10.05 -5.69 2.08
CA LEU A 455 -9.78 -6.73 1.08
C LEU A 455 -8.34 -6.69 0.56
N ALA A 456 -7.74 -5.52 0.47
CA ALA A 456 -6.36 -5.38 0.01
C ALA A 456 -5.37 -6.15 0.89
N PHE A 457 -5.61 -6.24 2.20
CA PHE A 457 -4.71 -6.92 3.12
C PHE A 457 -5.09 -8.37 3.43
N VAL A 458 -6.30 -8.82 3.11
CA VAL A 458 -6.72 -10.20 3.42
C VAL A 458 -5.95 -11.26 2.64
N SER A 459 -5.33 -10.88 1.52
CA SER A 459 -4.55 -11.78 0.66
C SER A 459 -3.07 -11.86 1.03
N LEU A 460 -2.56 -11.06 1.95
CA LEU A 460 -1.13 -10.96 2.27
C LEU A 460 -0.70 -12.01 3.32
N PRO A 461 -0.02 -13.12 2.94
CA PRO A 461 0.25 -14.26 3.82
C PRO A 461 1.48 -14.06 4.74
N VAL A 462 1.78 -12.83 5.12
CA VAL A 462 2.77 -12.46 6.15
C VAL A 462 2.12 -11.83 7.39
N ILE A 463 0.84 -11.45 7.31
CA ILE A 463 0.11 -10.88 8.45
C ILE A 463 -0.75 -11.98 9.10
N PRO A 464 -0.60 -12.29 10.40
CA PRO A 464 -1.42 -13.25 11.13
C PRO A 464 -2.91 -12.88 11.14
N LYS A 465 -3.85 -13.84 11.35
CA LYS A 465 -3.68 -15.25 11.51
C LYS A 465 -4.00 -16.03 10.23
N LEU A 466 -5.17 -15.80 9.62
CA LEU A 466 -5.61 -16.45 8.39
C LEU A 466 -5.63 -15.45 7.25
N ARG A 467 -5.22 -15.91 6.07
CA ARG A 467 -5.29 -15.16 4.80
C ARG A 467 -5.90 -16.03 3.70
N ILE A 468 -6.26 -15.39 2.59
CA ILE A 468 -6.76 -16.09 1.41
C ILE A 468 -6.05 -15.56 0.17
N ASN A 469 -5.48 -16.46 -0.63
CA ASN A 469 -4.86 -16.14 -1.91
C ASN A 469 -5.23 -17.17 -2.98
N THR A 470 -4.54 -17.21 -4.11
CA THR A 470 -4.82 -18.13 -5.22
C THR A 470 -4.67 -19.60 -4.85
N TYR A 471 -3.95 -19.93 -3.78
CA TYR A 471 -3.83 -21.30 -3.24
C TYR A 471 -4.94 -21.67 -2.23
N GLY A 472 -5.79 -20.70 -1.85
CA GLY A 472 -6.87 -20.89 -0.89
C GLY A 472 -6.58 -20.25 0.47
N VAL A 473 -7.13 -20.79 1.54
CA VAL A 473 -6.96 -20.26 2.90
C VAL A 473 -5.59 -20.67 3.45
N ILE A 474 -4.83 -19.70 3.93
CA ILE A 474 -3.49 -19.85 4.49
C ILE A 474 -3.52 -19.58 6.00
N ASP A 475 -3.03 -20.52 6.79
CA ASP A 475 -2.69 -20.34 8.20
C ASP A 475 -1.26 -19.78 8.24
N VAL A 476 -1.14 -18.48 8.51
CA VAL A 476 0.15 -17.77 8.47
C VAL A 476 1.08 -18.23 9.59
N ASP A 477 0.55 -18.47 10.78
CA ASP A 477 1.36 -18.91 11.93
C ASP A 477 1.97 -20.30 11.70
N ARG A 478 1.23 -21.17 10.99
CA ARG A 478 1.69 -22.54 10.67
C ARG A 478 2.36 -22.65 9.32
N GLN A 479 2.42 -21.57 8.56
CA GLN A 479 2.96 -21.52 7.19
C GLN A 479 2.43 -22.67 6.32
N LYS A 480 1.10 -22.81 6.24
CA LYS A 480 0.44 -23.85 5.44
C LYS A 480 -0.96 -23.49 4.96
N GLN A 481 -1.32 -24.09 3.84
CA GLN A 481 -2.70 -24.09 3.36
C GLN A 481 -3.60 -24.93 4.30
N VAL A 482 -4.81 -24.43 4.56
CA VAL A 482 -5.84 -25.11 5.36
C VAL A 482 -7.16 -25.16 4.61
N PRO A 483 -7.97 -26.21 4.79
CA PRO A 483 -9.25 -26.31 4.09
C PRO A 483 -10.26 -25.26 4.63
N PRO A 484 -11.07 -24.67 3.74
CA PRO A 484 -12.13 -23.72 4.15
C PRO A 484 -13.33 -24.42 4.79
N SER A 485 -13.50 -25.74 4.57
CA SER A 485 -14.52 -26.57 5.25
C SER A 485 -13.94 -27.94 5.63
N PHE A 486 -14.39 -28.51 6.74
CA PHE A 486 -13.89 -29.79 7.29
C PHE A 486 -14.86 -30.45 8.28
#